data_dedb13a84658dc02218482cd704a84aa
#
_entry.id   dedb13a84658dc02218482cd704a84aa
#
_cell.length_a   1.000
_cell.length_b   1.000
_cell.length_c   1.000
_cell.angle_alpha   90.00
_cell.angle_beta   90.00
_cell.angle_gamma   90.00
#
_symmetry.space_group_name_H-M   'P 1'
#
loop_
_entity.id
_entity.type
_entity.pdbx_description
1 polymer ?
#
loop_
_entity_poly.entity_id
_entity_poly.type
_entity_poly.pdbx_seq_one_letter_code
_entity_poly.pdbx_strand_id
1 'polypeptide(L)'
;MDEQPIATRPKRGRRRRPQVRGEELFGGKYVRLLQDHLARLRAAYPHPNRTLFYDDVAIAYLLAFFTPSIRSLRTLDDFSQTEQMREHLLTDRLPRSTLSDANAVFDPTLLEPIIEDLRARLPHLRQMDPKLAELTDRVRVVDASLFTVAADVAWALHARRRDGQPRDTIRLNLQWAAGAGVPEGITVSGKGLSEPQALMQTIEPGLIYVLDRGYVCFELLDRIVHTCSDFVLRLRSNNDFAPSETSDLQCKSLPLGEEDHAAGVISDRLGRLGGVPPRDAPPAGKWLREITVFNPDRPDQPLRLLTNILDVPAHIIALLYRWRWKIELFFRWLKVHAHFRHLTSHSKNGVTTGFYIAVIGILLIYLHTQRPVSKYAYAMLGLVAAGQATLEEIVPILQRREHERDLERQRLARKKAKKIGR
;
A
#
# COMPACT_ATOMS: atom_id res chain seq x y z
N MET A 1 74.06 -10.20 -22.23
CA MET A 1 73.03 -9.53 -21.38
C MET A 1 71.85 -9.24 -22.27
N ASP A 2 70.92 -10.19 -22.30
CA ASP A 2 69.76 -10.11 -23.17
C ASP A 2 68.63 -9.40 -22.44
N GLU A 3 68.23 -8.24 -22.95
CA GLU A 3 67.04 -7.52 -22.48
C GLU A 3 65.80 -8.21 -23.05
N GLN A 4 65.00 -8.78 -22.17
CA GLN A 4 63.66 -9.29 -22.52
C GLN A 4 62.69 -8.13 -22.72
N PRO A 5 61.87 -8.13 -23.78
CA PRO A 5 60.87 -7.05 -24.01
C PRO A 5 59.71 -7.19 -23.04
N ILE A 6 59.37 -6.07 -22.38
CA ILE A 6 58.22 -5.92 -21.48
C ILE A 6 56.93 -6.13 -22.28
N ALA A 7 56.20 -7.19 -21.97
CA ALA A 7 54.90 -7.48 -22.56
C ALA A 7 53.89 -6.36 -22.20
N THR A 8 53.51 -5.57 -23.19
CA THR A 8 52.44 -4.56 -23.10
C THR A 8 51.09 -5.25 -22.95
N ARG A 9 50.42 -5.02 -21.80
CA ARG A 9 49.04 -5.47 -21.56
C ARG A 9 48.13 -4.97 -22.68
N PRO A 10 47.26 -5.82 -23.26
CA PRO A 10 46.32 -5.38 -24.27
C PRO A 10 45.35 -4.34 -23.68
N LYS A 11 45.24 -3.18 -24.32
CA LYS A 11 44.26 -2.15 -23.99
C LYS A 11 42.88 -2.76 -24.05
N ARG A 12 42.20 -2.91 -22.89
CA ARG A 12 40.79 -3.28 -22.84
C ARG A 12 40.01 -2.31 -23.73
N GLY A 13 39.55 -2.80 -24.89
CA GLY A 13 38.68 -2.06 -25.76
C GLY A 13 37.50 -1.51 -24.96
N ARG A 14 37.25 -0.20 -25.08
CA ARG A 14 36.04 0.43 -24.53
C ARG A 14 34.87 -0.39 -25.05
N ARG A 15 34.26 -1.21 -24.19
CA ARG A 15 32.96 -1.82 -24.48
C ARG A 15 32.03 -0.65 -24.82
N ARG A 16 31.58 -0.56 -26.08
CA ARG A 16 30.51 0.36 -26.47
C ARG A 16 29.37 0.08 -25.51
N ARG A 17 28.96 1.09 -24.74
CA ARG A 17 27.73 1.00 -23.96
C ARG A 17 26.64 0.64 -24.95
N PRO A 18 25.84 -0.39 -24.70
CA PRO A 18 24.68 -0.65 -25.55
C PRO A 18 23.86 0.62 -25.57
N GLN A 19 23.55 1.09 -26.77
CA GLN A 19 22.62 2.21 -26.95
C GLN A 19 21.28 1.74 -26.36
N VAL A 20 20.81 2.43 -25.32
CA VAL A 20 19.51 2.15 -24.71
C VAL A 20 18.47 2.39 -25.81
N ARG A 21 17.83 1.34 -26.28
CA ARG A 21 16.70 1.48 -27.19
C ARG A 21 15.53 2.03 -26.38
N GLY A 22 14.71 2.92 -26.96
CA GLY A 22 13.53 3.50 -26.29
C GLY A 22 12.59 2.44 -25.70
N GLU A 23 12.56 1.23 -26.31
CA GLU A 23 11.87 0.05 -25.79
C GLU A 23 12.41 -0.49 -24.45
N GLU A 24 13.65 -0.18 -24.08
CA GLU A 24 14.33 -0.61 -22.85
C GLU A 24 14.19 0.42 -21.73
N LEU A 25 13.77 1.64 -22.05
CA LEU A 25 13.34 2.59 -21.05
C LEU A 25 12.12 2.03 -20.31
N PHE A 26 11.98 2.45 -19.09
CA PHE A 26 10.95 2.00 -18.14
C PHE A 26 9.55 1.84 -18.79
N GLY A 27 9.31 2.52 -19.91
CA GLY A 27 8.11 2.45 -20.71
C GLY A 27 7.96 1.19 -21.56
N GLY A 28 8.93 0.80 -22.36
CA GLY A 28 8.72 -0.17 -23.44
C GLY A 28 8.26 -1.55 -22.98
N LYS A 29 8.96 -2.17 -22.01
CA LYS A 29 8.62 -3.50 -21.51
C LYS A 29 7.38 -3.49 -20.61
N TYR A 30 7.18 -2.42 -19.84
CA TYR A 30 6.00 -2.27 -18.99
C TYR A 30 4.78 -1.82 -19.77
N VAL A 31 4.94 -0.92 -20.73
CA VAL A 31 3.87 -0.52 -21.61
C VAL A 31 3.34 -1.70 -22.44
N ARG A 32 4.20 -2.66 -22.82
CA ARG A 32 3.73 -3.90 -23.47
C ARG A 32 2.80 -4.73 -22.57
N LEU A 33 3.07 -4.80 -21.26
CA LEU A 33 2.18 -5.47 -20.31
C LEU A 33 0.82 -4.77 -20.19
N LEU A 34 0.76 -3.49 -20.52
CA LEU A 34 -0.42 -2.65 -20.40
C LEU A 34 -1.12 -2.39 -21.73
N GLN A 35 -0.61 -2.87 -22.88
CA GLN A 35 -1.10 -2.49 -24.22
C GLN A 35 -2.60 -2.65 -24.41
N ASP A 36 -3.18 -3.78 -23.98
CA ASP A 36 -4.61 -4.02 -24.11
C ASP A 36 -5.43 -3.05 -23.25
N HIS A 37 -4.93 -2.72 -22.07
CA HIS A 37 -5.56 -1.76 -21.17
C HIS A 37 -5.45 -0.34 -21.70
N LEU A 38 -4.28 0.04 -22.26
CA LEU A 38 -4.07 1.35 -22.87
C LEU A 38 -4.98 1.54 -24.09
N ALA A 39 -5.19 0.51 -24.91
CA ALA A 39 -6.15 0.55 -26.01
C ALA A 39 -7.58 0.80 -25.51
N ARG A 40 -8.00 0.18 -24.40
CA ARG A 40 -9.29 0.45 -23.76
C ARG A 40 -9.40 1.87 -23.22
N LEU A 41 -8.35 2.39 -22.57
CA LEU A 41 -8.32 3.76 -22.08
C LEU A 41 -8.44 4.77 -23.23
N ARG A 42 -7.76 4.52 -24.34
CA ARG A 42 -7.88 5.35 -25.56
C ARG A 42 -9.30 5.36 -26.11
N ALA A 43 -9.96 4.23 -26.12
CA ALA A 43 -11.33 4.07 -26.64
C ALA A 43 -12.41 4.61 -25.69
N ALA A 44 -12.11 4.79 -24.39
CA ALA A 44 -13.11 5.13 -23.39
C ALA A 44 -13.81 6.48 -23.59
N TYR A 45 -13.15 7.44 -24.25
CA TYR A 45 -13.68 8.78 -24.49
C TYR A 45 -13.57 9.16 -25.97
N PRO A 46 -14.33 8.55 -26.87
CA PRO A 46 -14.26 8.88 -28.29
C PRO A 46 -14.80 10.30 -28.56
N HIS A 47 -13.99 11.13 -29.17
CA HIS A 47 -14.39 12.47 -29.60
C HIS A 47 -13.59 12.88 -30.84
N PRO A 48 -14.22 13.37 -31.93
CA PRO A 48 -13.54 13.64 -33.20
C PRO A 48 -12.44 14.71 -33.09
N ASN A 49 -12.57 15.68 -32.20
CA ASN A 49 -11.63 16.79 -32.03
C ASN A 49 -10.68 16.58 -30.81
N ARG A 50 -10.54 15.35 -30.32
CA ARG A 50 -9.69 15.11 -29.19
C ARG A 50 -8.22 15.09 -29.59
N THR A 51 -7.39 15.85 -28.85
CA THR A 51 -5.94 15.89 -29.02
C THR A 51 -5.22 15.17 -27.86
N LEU A 52 -5.90 14.92 -26.73
CA LEU A 52 -5.36 14.23 -25.58
C LEU A 52 -6.23 13.03 -25.23
N PHE A 53 -5.64 11.87 -25.14
CA PHE A 53 -6.29 10.60 -24.80
C PHE A 53 -5.91 10.12 -23.41
N TYR A 54 -6.73 9.28 -22.81
CA TYR A 54 -6.52 8.83 -21.43
C TYR A 54 -5.28 7.95 -21.28
N ASP A 55 -4.96 7.14 -22.27
CA ASP A 55 -3.72 6.35 -22.30
C ASP A 55 -2.47 7.24 -22.29
N ASP A 56 -2.43 8.34 -23.05
CA ASP A 56 -1.32 9.29 -23.02
C ASP A 56 -1.15 9.92 -21.63
N VAL A 57 -2.26 10.27 -20.96
CA VAL A 57 -2.22 10.79 -19.58
C VAL A 57 -1.74 9.72 -18.59
N ALA A 58 -2.24 8.49 -18.70
CA ALA A 58 -1.84 7.39 -17.84
C ALA A 58 -0.35 7.07 -17.99
N ILE A 59 0.17 7.00 -19.22
CA ILE A 59 1.60 6.81 -19.50
C ILE A 59 2.42 7.96 -18.94
N ALA A 60 2.03 9.20 -19.19
CA ALA A 60 2.76 10.36 -18.71
C ALA A 60 2.85 10.41 -17.18
N TYR A 61 1.76 10.11 -16.49
CA TYR A 61 1.77 10.02 -15.02
C TYR A 61 2.57 8.83 -14.50
N LEU A 62 2.54 7.69 -15.17
CA LEU A 62 3.36 6.54 -14.82
C LEU A 62 4.86 6.86 -14.95
N LEU A 63 5.27 7.49 -16.03
CA LEU A 63 6.65 7.93 -16.23
C LEU A 63 7.06 9.01 -15.24
N ALA A 64 6.16 9.98 -14.96
CA ALA A 64 6.38 10.99 -13.94
C ALA A 64 6.54 10.37 -12.53
N PHE A 65 5.80 9.33 -12.22
CA PHE A 65 5.92 8.59 -10.96
C PHE A 65 7.34 8.05 -10.74
N PHE A 66 7.99 7.58 -11.80
CA PHE A 66 9.37 7.09 -11.75
C PHE A 66 10.43 8.19 -11.85
N THR A 67 10.05 9.40 -12.20
CA THR A 67 10.97 10.52 -12.43
C THR A 67 10.81 11.57 -11.32
N PRO A 68 11.61 11.53 -10.24
CA PRO A 68 11.41 12.37 -9.05
C PRO A 68 11.49 13.87 -9.30
N SER A 69 12.06 14.32 -10.40
CA SER A 69 12.16 15.73 -10.80
C SER A 69 10.83 16.29 -11.32
N ILE A 70 9.91 15.44 -11.79
CA ILE A 70 8.61 15.86 -12.31
C ILE A 70 7.63 15.99 -11.15
N ARG A 71 7.36 17.25 -10.73
CA ARG A 71 6.53 17.55 -9.56
C ARG A 71 5.33 18.45 -9.83
N SER A 72 5.10 18.81 -11.07
CA SER A 72 4.01 19.69 -11.46
C SER A 72 3.55 19.41 -12.89
N LEU A 73 2.32 19.84 -13.22
CA LEU A 73 1.84 19.74 -14.61
C LEU A 73 2.70 20.55 -15.59
N ARG A 74 3.37 21.62 -15.12
CA ARG A 74 4.30 22.38 -15.95
C ARG A 74 5.53 21.55 -16.31
N THR A 75 6.17 20.92 -15.30
CA THR A 75 7.33 20.06 -15.58
C THR A 75 6.95 18.82 -16.36
N LEU A 76 5.71 18.34 -16.26
CA LEU A 76 5.19 17.26 -17.09
C LEU A 76 4.95 17.69 -18.54
N ASP A 77 4.41 18.90 -18.76
CA ASP A 77 4.28 19.49 -20.11
C ASP A 77 5.66 19.60 -20.78
N ASP A 78 6.64 20.20 -20.10
CA ASP A 78 8.01 20.34 -20.62
C ASP A 78 8.65 18.97 -20.89
N PHE A 79 8.48 18.01 -19.99
CA PHE A 79 9.00 16.64 -20.13
C PHE A 79 8.35 15.90 -21.30
N SER A 80 7.06 16.12 -21.56
CA SER A 80 6.35 15.49 -22.67
C SER A 80 6.92 15.82 -24.04
N GLN A 81 7.68 16.92 -24.14
CA GLN A 81 8.31 17.38 -25.38
C GLN A 81 9.70 16.77 -25.61
N THR A 82 10.23 15.99 -24.67
CA THR A 82 11.51 15.30 -24.84
C THR A 82 11.37 14.13 -25.79
N GLU A 83 12.45 13.81 -26.50
CA GLU A 83 12.50 12.68 -27.42
C GLU A 83 12.10 11.36 -26.75
N GLN A 84 12.59 11.13 -25.52
CA GLN A 84 12.28 9.95 -24.72
C GLN A 84 10.78 9.79 -24.41
N MET A 85 10.07 10.90 -24.14
CA MET A 85 8.63 10.84 -23.88
C MET A 85 7.83 10.63 -25.17
N ARG A 86 8.23 11.27 -26.27
CA ARG A 86 7.55 11.14 -27.57
C ARG A 86 7.55 9.71 -28.10
N GLU A 87 8.55 8.90 -27.76
CA GLU A 87 8.57 7.48 -28.11
C GLU A 87 7.43 6.67 -27.45
N HIS A 88 6.89 7.15 -26.33
CA HIS A 88 5.85 6.47 -25.57
C HIS A 88 4.46 7.10 -25.69
N LEU A 89 4.39 8.34 -26.13
CA LEU A 89 3.15 9.07 -26.33
C LEU A 89 2.75 9.02 -27.80
N LEU A 90 1.44 8.94 -28.04
CA LEU A 90 0.88 9.08 -29.39
C LEU A 90 0.54 10.55 -29.70
N THR A 91 0.84 11.46 -28.79
CA THR A 91 0.69 12.91 -28.93
C THR A 91 2.06 13.60 -28.87
N ASP A 92 2.23 14.68 -29.62
CA ASP A 92 3.50 15.42 -29.66
C ASP A 92 3.77 16.21 -28.38
N ARG A 93 2.74 16.56 -27.64
CA ARG A 93 2.81 17.37 -26.43
C ARG A 93 1.59 17.18 -25.54
N LEU A 94 1.80 17.29 -24.23
CA LEU A 94 0.76 17.29 -23.20
C LEU A 94 0.63 18.68 -22.56
N PRO A 95 -0.12 19.63 -23.15
CA PRO A 95 -0.24 20.99 -22.62
C PRO A 95 -0.81 20.98 -21.20
N ARG A 96 -0.24 21.80 -20.32
CA ARG A 96 -0.64 21.91 -18.91
C ARG A 96 -2.13 22.17 -18.72
N SER A 97 -2.73 23.04 -19.52
CA SER A 97 -4.16 23.34 -19.46
C SER A 97 -4.99 22.10 -19.77
N THR A 98 -4.66 21.42 -20.87
CA THR A 98 -5.35 20.20 -21.31
C THR A 98 -5.19 19.05 -20.30
N LEU A 99 -4.00 18.91 -19.66
CA LEU A 99 -3.79 17.96 -18.56
C LEU A 99 -4.65 18.31 -17.34
N SER A 100 -4.78 19.60 -17.01
CA SER A 100 -5.63 20.05 -15.91
C SER A 100 -7.11 19.70 -16.15
N ASP A 101 -7.60 19.93 -17.36
CA ASP A 101 -8.97 19.61 -17.75
C ASP A 101 -9.20 18.08 -17.79
N ALA A 102 -8.27 17.34 -18.35
CA ALA A 102 -8.29 15.87 -18.37
C ALA A 102 -8.39 15.27 -16.97
N ASN A 103 -7.71 15.83 -16.00
CA ASN A 103 -7.78 15.40 -14.58
C ASN A 103 -9.19 15.54 -13.96
N ALA A 104 -10.02 16.39 -14.49
CA ALA A 104 -11.42 16.52 -14.04
C ALA A 104 -12.36 15.57 -14.79
N VAL A 105 -12.05 15.29 -16.06
CA VAL A 105 -12.93 14.55 -16.99
C VAL A 105 -12.72 13.04 -16.90
N PHE A 106 -11.47 12.58 -16.87
CA PHE A 106 -11.19 11.15 -16.95
C PHE A 106 -11.59 10.42 -15.65
N ASP A 107 -12.32 9.33 -15.81
CA ASP A 107 -12.76 8.50 -14.71
C ASP A 107 -11.61 7.58 -14.25
N PRO A 108 -11.12 7.75 -13.00
CA PRO A 108 -10.04 6.93 -12.48
C PRO A 108 -10.39 5.45 -12.34
N THR A 109 -11.68 5.08 -12.25
CA THR A 109 -12.09 3.67 -12.13
C THR A 109 -11.70 2.83 -13.35
N LEU A 110 -11.49 3.47 -14.50
CA LEU A 110 -10.97 2.81 -15.70
C LEU A 110 -9.54 2.24 -15.54
N LEU A 111 -8.83 2.64 -14.47
CA LEU A 111 -7.52 2.09 -14.13
C LEU A 111 -7.60 0.85 -13.23
N GLU A 112 -8.75 0.57 -12.61
CA GLU A 112 -8.93 -0.58 -11.71
C GLU A 112 -8.66 -1.93 -12.41
N PRO A 113 -9.13 -2.20 -13.63
CA PRO A 113 -8.82 -3.45 -14.32
C PRO A 113 -7.33 -3.67 -14.56
N ILE A 114 -6.54 -2.59 -14.66
CA ILE A 114 -5.07 -2.70 -14.76
C ILE A 114 -4.50 -3.20 -13.43
N ILE A 115 -4.97 -2.64 -12.33
CA ILE A 115 -4.53 -3.04 -10.97
C ILE A 115 -4.87 -4.50 -10.72
N GLU A 116 -6.07 -4.94 -11.08
CA GLU A 116 -6.54 -6.31 -10.92
C GLU A 116 -5.70 -7.30 -11.74
N ASP A 117 -5.46 -7.02 -13.03
CA ASP A 117 -4.65 -7.85 -13.91
C ASP A 117 -3.20 -7.96 -13.42
N LEU A 118 -2.57 -6.83 -13.05
CA LEU A 118 -1.23 -6.86 -12.50
C LEU A 118 -1.14 -7.64 -11.19
N ARG A 119 -2.13 -7.52 -10.31
CA ARG A 119 -2.22 -8.30 -9.06
C ARG A 119 -2.33 -9.79 -9.34
N ALA A 120 -3.17 -10.19 -10.28
CA ALA A 120 -3.35 -11.59 -10.65
C ALA A 120 -2.05 -12.25 -11.17
N ARG A 121 -1.13 -11.46 -11.70
CA ARG A 121 0.17 -11.93 -12.19
C ARG A 121 1.27 -11.97 -11.11
N LEU A 122 1.00 -11.45 -9.91
CA LEU A 122 1.99 -11.45 -8.83
C LEU A 122 2.23 -12.87 -8.30
N PRO A 123 3.49 -13.22 -7.99
CA PRO A 123 3.76 -14.48 -7.31
C PRO A 123 3.18 -14.42 -5.89
N HIS A 124 2.53 -15.49 -5.48
CA HIS A 124 2.15 -15.64 -4.07
C HIS A 124 3.39 -15.56 -3.18
N LEU A 125 3.33 -14.70 -2.16
CA LEU A 125 4.42 -14.58 -1.20
C LEU A 125 4.51 -15.87 -0.37
N ARG A 126 5.34 -16.80 -0.79
CA ARG A 126 5.62 -18.05 -0.08
C ARG A 126 6.35 -17.88 1.27
N GLN A 127 6.67 -16.64 1.67
CA GLN A 127 7.45 -16.35 2.88
C GLN A 127 6.57 -16.09 4.12
N MET A 128 5.39 -16.65 4.17
CA MET A 128 4.50 -16.49 5.31
C MET A 128 4.75 -17.61 6.32
N ASP A 129 4.52 -17.26 7.59
CA ASP A 129 4.48 -18.25 8.66
C ASP A 129 3.51 -19.37 8.24
N PRO A 130 3.94 -20.65 8.22
CA PRO A 130 3.06 -21.76 7.83
C PRO A 130 1.75 -21.79 8.61
N LYS A 131 1.76 -21.32 9.87
CA LYS A 131 0.59 -21.21 10.73
C LYS A 131 -0.45 -20.20 10.25
N LEU A 132 -0.03 -19.26 9.41
CA LEU A 132 -0.88 -18.22 8.84
C LEU A 132 -1.31 -18.52 7.40
N ALA A 133 -0.78 -19.57 6.78
CA ALA A 133 -0.96 -19.82 5.35
C ALA A 133 -2.44 -19.92 4.95
N GLU A 134 -3.28 -20.57 5.77
CA GLU A 134 -4.70 -20.75 5.51
C GLU A 134 -5.52 -19.45 5.65
N LEU A 135 -5.07 -18.53 6.51
CA LEU A 135 -5.77 -17.27 6.77
C LEU A 135 -5.28 -16.12 5.88
N THR A 136 -4.08 -16.25 5.36
CA THR A 136 -3.32 -15.17 4.73
C THR A 136 -4.03 -14.50 3.57
N ASP A 137 -4.63 -15.29 2.68
CA ASP A 137 -5.28 -14.77 1.48
C ASP A 137 -6.57 -14.04 1.80
N ARG A 138 -7.19 -14.36 2.95
CA ARG A 138 -8.38 -13.71 3.47
C ARG A 138 -8.09 -12.39 4.18
N VAL A 139 -6.84 -12.12 4.59
CA VAL A 139 -6.53 -10.97 5.44
C VAL A 139 -6.40 -9.68 4.62
N ARG A 140 -7.19 -8.69 5.02
CA ARG A 140 -7.13 -7.30 4.55
C ARG A 140 -6.76 -6.38 5.70
N VAL A 141 -5.57 -5.84 5.66
CA VAL A 141 -5.18 -4.77 6.58
C VAL A 141 -5.77 -3.47 6.06
N VAL A 142 -6.51 -2.76 6.89
CA VAL A 142 -7.16 -1.50 6.52
C VAL A 142 -6.60 -0.36 7.36
N ASP A 143 -6.24 0.70 6.69
CA ASP A 143 -5.79 1.93 7.34
C ASP A 143 -6.04 3.13 6.42
N ALA A 144 -5.99 4.32 7.00
CA ALA A 144 -6.15 5.55 6.26
C ALA A 144 -5.01 6.52 6.55
N SER A 145 -4.68 7.34 5.56
CA SER A 145 -3.67 8.37 5.71
C SER A 145 -4.11 9.70 5.14
N LEU A 146 -3.76 10.78 5.84
CA LEU A 146 -4.06 12.13 5.40
C LEU A 146 -2.92 12.68 4.54
N PHE A 147 -3.28 13.30 3.44
CA PHE A 147 -2.39 14.02 2.55
C PHE A 147 -2.78 15.48 2.54
N THR A 148 -1.81 16.37 2.75
CA THR A 148 -2.04 17.82 2.68
C THR A 148 -2.23 18.21 1.23
N VAL A 149 -3.27 18.99 0.96
CA VAL A 149 -3.54 19.60 -0.33
C VAL A 149 -3.33 21.11 -0.24
N ALA A 150 -3.27 21.78 -1.40
CA ALA A 150 -3.29 23.24 -1.43
C ALA A 150 -4.57 23.78 -0.80
N ALA A 151 -4.52 24.99 -0.30
CA ALA A 151 -5.73 25.73 0.10
C ALA A 151 -6.70 25.80 -1.09
N ASP A 152 -8.02 25.84 -0.80
CA ASP A 152 -9.10 25.99 -1.78
C ASP A 152 -9.55 24.72 -2.52
N VAL A 153 -9.17 23.52 -2.06
CA VAL A 153 -9.78 22.29 -2.55
C VAL A 153 -11.14 22.09 -1.88
N ALA A 154 -12.22 22.42 -2.58
CA ALA A 154 -13.59 22.47 -2.03
C ALA A 154 -14.08 21.16 -1.39
N TRP A 155 -13.58 20.01 -1.82
CA TRP A 155 -13.93 18.68 -1.30
C TRP A 155 -12.96 18.16 -0.21
N ALA A 156 -11.88 18.91 0.11
CA ALA A 156 -10.92 18.53 1.14
C ALA A 156 -11.50 18.57 2.55
N LEU A 157 -10.86 17.84 3.46
CA LEU A 157 -11.11 17.92 4.89
C LEU A 157 -10.44 19.19 5.42
N HIS A 158 -11.25 20.12 5.93
CA HIS A 158 -10.71 21.31 6.61
C HIS A 158 -10.33 20.92 8.05
N ALA A 159 -9.08 20.97 8.35
CA ALA A 159 -8.53 20.75 9.68
C ALA A 159 -7.70 21.97 10.11
N ARG A 160 -7.50 22.13 11.40
CA ARG A 160 -6.53 23.10 11.93
C ARG A 160 -5.28 22.37 12.39
N ARG A 161 -4.12 22.93 12.12
CA ARG A 161 -2.86 22.48 12.71
C ARG A 161 -2.84 22.81 14.19
N ARG A 162 -1.92 22.22 14.95
CA ARG A 162 -1.72 22.54 16.37
C ARG A 162 -1.36 24.01 16.62
N ASP A 163 -0.80 24.68 15.63
CA ASP A 163 -0.48 26.12 15.60
C ASP A 163 -1.66 27.00 15.16
N GLY A 164 -2.86 26.43 14.99
CA GLY A 164 -4.07 27.15 14.59
C GLY A 164 -4.20 27.43 13.09
N GLN A 165 -3.16 27.18 12.31
CA GLN A 165 -3.18 27.41 10.86
C GLN A 165 -4.16 26.42 10.15
N PRO A 166 -4.94 26.89 9.15
CA PRO A 166 -5.80 26.02 8.38
C PRO A 166 -4.95 25.00 7.61
N ARG A 167 -5.43 23.76 7.57
CA ARG A 167 -4.80 22.69 6.82
C ARG A 167 -5.88 21.89 6.10
N ASP A 168 -5.89 22.01 4.79
CA ASP A 168 -6.74 21.18 3.97
C ASP A 168 -6.04 19.84 3.69
N THR A 169 -6.78 18.78 3.91
CA THR A 169 -6.28 17.42 3.73
C THR A 169 -7.29 16.56 2.99
N ILE A 170 -6.79 15.57 2.28
CA ILE A 170 -7.60 14.48 1.74
C ILE A 170 -7.21 13.19 2.45
N ARG A 171 -8.12 12.25 2.53
CA ARG A 171 -7.88 10.94 3.12
C ARG A 171 -7.77 9.90 2.02
N LEU A 172 -6.69 9.13 2.07
CA LEU A 172 -6.54 7.91 1.29
C LEU A 172 -6.84 6.73 2.21
N ASN A 173 -7.95 6.06 1.97
CA ASN A 173 -8.29 4.80 2.62
C ASN A 173 -7.74 3.67 1.75
N LEU A 174 -7.07 2.71 2.36
CA LEU A 174 -6.37 1.65 1.68
C LEU A 174 -6.69 0.31 2.31
N GLN A 175 -7.00 -0.66 1.48
CA GLN A 175 -7.00 -2.07 1.84
C GLN A 175 -5.72 -2.71 1.29
N TRP A 176 -5.04 -3.45 2.15
CA TRP A 176 -3.79 -4.12 1.84
C TRP A 176 -3.97 -5.63 1.94
N ALA A 177 -3.84 -6.33 0.82
CA ALA A 177 -3.88 -7.79 0.79
C ALA A 177 -2.61 -8.33 1.46
N ALA A 178 -2.75 -8.90 2.66
CA ALA A 178 -1.60 -9.32 3.46
C ALA A 178 -0.84 -10.48 2.81
N GLY A 179 -1.55 -11.40 2.16
CA GLY A 179 -0.98 -12.54 1.45
C GLY A 179 -0.15 -12.14 0.24
N ALA A 180 -0.69 -11.27 -0.60
CA ALA A 180 0.03 -10.75 -1.76
C ALA A 180 1.05 -9.67 -1.39
N GLY A 181 0.88 -8.98 -0.24
CA GLY A 181 1.75 -7.91 0.21
C GLY A 181 1.65 -6.63 -0.63
N VAL A 182 0.47 -6.35 -1.17
CA VAL A 182 0.19 -5.23 -2.08
C VAL A 182 -1.12 -4.52 -1.76
N PRO A 183 -1.28 -3.26 -2.21
CA PRO A 183 -2.57 -2.58 -2.19
C PRO A 183 -3.62 -3.32 -3.01
N GLU A 184 -4.85 -3.40 -2.51
CA GLU A 184 -5.97 -4.03 -3.20
C GLU A 184 -7.11 -3.06 -3.46
N GLY A 185 -7.58 -2.37 -2.43
CA GLY A 185 -8.64 -1.38 -2.54
C GLY A 185 -8.15 0.01 -2.18
N ILE A 186 -8.56 1.01 -2.95
CA ILE A 186 -8.20 2.42 -2.74
C ILE A 186 -9.46 3.25 -2.79
N THR A 187 -9.68 4.08 -1.76
CA THR A 187 -10.74 5.09 -1.78
C THR A 187 -10.18 6.43 -1.34
N VAL A 188 -10.33 7.44 -2.20
CA VAL A 188 -9.96 8.82 -1.87
C VAL A 188 -11.19 9.54 -1.36
N SER A 189 -11.11 10.06 -0.15
CA SER A 189 -12.23 10.78 0.48
C SER A 189 -11.79 12.14 1.01
N GLY A 190 -12.77 13.04 1.04
CA GLY A 190 -12.69 14.36 1.65
C GLY A 190 -13.72 14.51 2.74
N LYS A 191 -14.44 15.66 2.72
CA LYS A 191 -15.56 15.95 3.65
C LYS A 191 -16.65 14.88 3.57
N GLY A 192 -17.25 14.57 4.71
CA GLY A 192 -18.49 13.79 4.79
C GLY A 192 -18.32 12.27 4.82
N LEU A 193 -17.10 11.72 4.66
CA LEU A 193 -16.88 10.28 4.73
C LEU A 193 -15.84 9.96 5.80
N SER A 194 -16.24 9.30 6.88
CA SER A 194 -15.35 8.80 7.92
C SER A 194 -14.63 7.51 7.46
N GLU A 195 -13.57 7.11 8.18
CA GLU A 195 -12.84 5.86 7.89
C GLU A 195 -13.74 4.61 7.97
N PRO A 196 -14.57 4.44 9.03
CA PRO A 196 -15.51 3.34 9.08
C PRO A 196 -16.52 3.34 7.91
N GLN A 197 -17.06 4.51 7.56
CA GLN A 197 -18.02 4.63 6.45
C GLN A 197 -17.38 4.31 5.09
N ALA A 198 -16.13 4.71 4.89
CA ALA A 198 -15.40 4.36 3.68
C ALA A 198 -15.22 2.83 3.56
N LEU A 199 -14.87 2.16 4.67
CA LEU A 199 -14.73 0.70 4.68
C LEU A 199 -16.06 -0.01 4.46
N MET A 200 -17.15 0.48 5.06
CA MET A 200 -18.48 -0.14 4.90
C MET A 200 -18.95 -0.23 3.44
N GLN A 201 -18.44 0.65 2.57
CA GLN A 201 -18.78 0.63 1.13
C GLN A 201 -18.06 -0.48 0.34
N THR A 202 -17.00 -1.06 0.92
CA THR A 202 -16.08 -1.98 0.23
C THR A 202 -15.87 -3.30 0.99
N ILE A 203 -16.78 -3.63 1.93
CA ILE A 203 -16.73 -4.91 2.64
C ILE A 203 -17.15 -6.04 1.69
N GLU A 204 -16.29 -7.05 1.61
CA GLU A 204 -16.52 -8.28 0.85
C GLU A 204 -16.67 -9.47 1.79
N PRO A 205 -17.43 -10.51 1.41
CA PRO A 205 -17.64 -11.71 2.24
C PRO A 205 -16.36 -12.56 2.34
N GLY A 206 -16.24 -13.28 3.45
CA GLY A 206 -15.19 -14.28 3.66
C GLY A 206 -13.80 -13.70 3.98
N LEU A 207 -13.66 -12.39 4.18
CA LEU A 207 -12.39 -11.73 4.48
C LEU A 207 -12.18 -11.53 5.99
N ILE A 208 -10.95 -11.26 6.39
CA ILE A 208 -10.56 -10.91 7.75
C ILE A 208 -9.98 -9.48 7.73
N TYR A 209 -10.72 -8.54 8.31
CA TYR A 209 -10.31 -7.13 8.34
C TYR A 209 -9.47 -6.83 9.59
N VAL A 210 -8.22 -6.42 9.39
CA VAL A 210 -7.32 -5.98 10.47
C VAL A 210 -7.36 -4.46 10.57
N LEU A 211 -7.86 -3.96 11.70
CA LEU A 211 -8.30 -2.59 11.89
C LEU A 211 -7.60 -1.92 13.09
N ASP A 212 -7.27 -0.64 12.98
CA ASP A 212 -6.80 0.16 14.12
C ASP A 212 -7.99 0.73 14.92
N ARG A 213 -7.69 1.30 16.08
CA ARG A 213 -8.65 1.90 17.03
C ARG A 213 -9.53 3.02 16.41
N GLY A 214 -9.15 3.57 15.27
CA GLY A 214 -9.94 4.54 14.50
C GLY A 214 -11.25 3.95 13.96
N TYR A 215 -11.27 2.64 13.74
CA TYR A 215 -12.39 1.88 13.19
C TYR A 215 -13.34 1.32 14.26
N VAL A 216 -13.20 1.68 15.54
CA VAL A 216 -14.15 1.27 16.59
C VAL A 216 -15.51 1.95 16.32
N CYS A 217 -16.37 1.22 15.63
CA CYS A 217 -17.72 1.63 15.25
C CYS A 217 -18.62 0.38 15.21
N PHE A 218 -19.68 0.35 16.02
CA PHE A 218 -20.54 -0.83 16.13
C PHE A 218 -21.22 -1.17 14.80
N GLU A 219 -21.69 -0.18 14.08
CA GLU A 219 -22.30 -0.37 12.76
C GLU A 219 -21.35 -1.05 11.77
N LEU A 220 -20.07 -0.66 11.78
CA LEU A 220 -19.03 -1.30 10.97
C LEU A 220 -18.82 -2.77 11.36
N LEU A 221 -18.69 -3.04 12.66
CA LEU A 221 -18.48 -4.42 13.15
C LEU A 221 -19.67 -5.31 12.84
N ASP A 222 -20.87 -4.78 13.00
CA ASP A 222 -22.09 -5.47 12.67
C ASP A 222 -22.17 -5.76 11.16
N ARG A 223 -21.85 -4.78 10.34
CA ARG A 223 -21.79 -4.94 8.87
C ARG A 223 -20.78 -6.01 8.46
N ILE A 224 -19.58 -6.04 9.04
CA ILE A 224 -18.56 -7.08 8.75
C ILE A 224 -19.12 -8.47 9.08
N VAL A 225 -19.71 -8.63 10.25
CA VAL A 225 -20.26 -9.93 10.69
C VAL A 225 -21.44 -10.36 9.82
N HIS A 226 -22.35 -9.46 9.46
CA HIS A 226 -23.49 -9.76 8.59
C HIS A 226 -23.06 -10.10 7.14
N THR A 227 -21.90 -9.63 6.71
CA THR A 227 -21.31 -9.99 5.41
C THR A 227 -20.54 -11.32 5.47
N CYS A 228 -20.65 -12.10 6.55
CA CYS A 228 -19.92 -13.36 6.75
C CYS A 228 -18.40 -13.17 6.69
N SER A 229 -17.91 -12.06 7.24
CA SER A 229 -16.50 -11.71 7.34
C SER A 229 -16.08 -11.59 8.80
N ASP A 230 -14.77 -11.59 9.01
CA ASP A 230 -14.15 -11.54 10.32
C ASP A 230 -13.38 -10.23 10.52
N PHE A 231 -13.04 -9.93 11.76
CA PHE A 231 -12.21 -8.77 12.06
C PHE A 231 -11.22 -9.04 13.20
N VAL A 232 -10.10 -8.31 13.19
CA VAL A 232 -9.16 -8.13 14.28
C VAL A 232 -8.99 -6.63 14.48
N LEU A 233 -9.59 -6.09 15.54
CA LEU A 233 -9.67 -4.66 15.80
C LEU A 233 -8.92 -4.29 17.09
N ARG A 234 -8.10 -3.24 17.05
CA ARG A 234 -7.54 -2.66 18.27
C ARG A 234 -8.58 -1.82 19.01
N LEU A 235 -8.80 -2.13 20.27
CA LEU A 235 -9.66 -1.34 21.13
C LEU A 235 -8.95 -0.06 21.65
N ARG A 236 -9.76 0.94 21.99
CA ARG A 236 -9.32 2.10 22.78
C ARG A 236 -9.28 1.72 24.26
N SER A 237 -8.51 2.45 25.05
CA SER A 237 -8.42 2.22 26.50
C SER A 237 -9.75 2.37 27.24
N ASN A 238 -10.64 3.22 26.72
CA ASN A 238 -11.97 3.51 27.27
C ASN A 238 -13.10 2.62 26.72
N ASN A 239 -12.78 1.60 25.95
CA ASN A 239 -13.79 0.64 25.53
C ASN A 239 -13.95 -0.42 26.62
N ASP A 240 -15.17 -0.57 27.15
CA ASP A 240 -15.50 -1.62 28.08
C ASP A 240 -15.68 -2.95 27.35
N PHE A 241 -15.07 -3.99 27.89
CA PHE A 241 -15.26 -5.36 27.44
C PHE A 241 -15.60 -6.20 28.65
N ALA A 242 -16.63 -6.93 28.57
CA ALA A 242 -17.42 -7.56 29.60
C ALA A 242 -18.45 -6.59 30.19
N PRO A 243 -19.72 -6.97 30.17
CA PRO A 243 -20.79 -6.14 30.67
C PRO A 243 -20.68 -5.88 32.15
N SER A 244 -21.21 -4.77 32.61
CA SER A 244 -21.42 -4.46 33.99
C SER A 244 -22.21 -5.58 34.69
N GLU A 245 -22.16 -5.63 35.99
CA GLU A 245 -22.69 -6.65 36.91
C GLU A 245 -24.18 -7.08 36.74
N THR A 246 -24.89 -6.47 35.81
CA THR A 246 -26.30 -6.75 35.51
C THR A 246 -26.54 -7.80 34.42
N SER A 247 -25.54 -8.37 33.81
CA SER A 247 -25.70 -9.40 32.78
C SER A 247 -25.18 -10.75 33.26
N ASP A 248 -25.95 -11.81 33.04
CA ASP A 248 -25.59 -13.21 33.29
C ASP A 248 -24.39 -13.72 32.47
N LEU A 249 -23.70 -12.81 31.78
CA LEU A 249 -22.60 -13.11 30.87
C LEU A 249 -21.27 -12.98 31.59
N GLN A 250 -20.81 -14.07 32.14
CA GLN A 250 -19.47 -14.18 32.69
C GLN A 250 -18.43 -14.08 31.58
N CYS A 251 -17.49 -13.16 31.78
CA CYS A 251 -16.30 -13.06 30.94
C CYS A 251 -15.43 -14.30 31.18
N LYS A 252 -15.47 -15.26 30.26
CA LYS A 252 -14.73 -16.49 30.38
C LYS A 252 -13.28 -16.29 29.95
N SER A 253 -12.33 -16.48 30.85
CA SER A 253 -10.91 -16.54 30.50
C SER A 253 -10.60 -17.87 29.83
N LEU A 254 -9.88 -17.78 28.71
CA LEU A 254 -9.39 -18.93 27.94
C LEU A 254 -7.97 -19.27 28.39
N PRO A 255 -7.58 -20.56 28.43
CA PRO A 255 -6.22 -20.95 28.75
C PRO A 255 -5.25 -20.50 27.68
N LEU A 256 -4.07 -20.04 28.10
CA LEU A 256 -2.99 -19.66 27.21
C LEU A 256 -1.98 -20.81 27.10
N GLY A 257 -1.56 -21.11 25.87
CA GLY A 257 -0.49 -22.04 25.56
C GLY A 257 0.90 -21.39 25.59
N GLU A 258 1.94 -22.20 25.45
CA GLU A 258 3.33 -21.72 25.39
C GLU A 258 3.56 -20.75 24.22
N GLU A 259 2.95 -21.00 23.07
CA GLU A 259 3.05 -20.14 21.90
C GLU A 259 2.37 -18.78 22.10
N ASP A 260 1.29 -18.74 22.89
CA ASP A 260 0.60 -17.50 23.24
C ASP A 260 1.50 -16.63 24.12
N HIS A 261 2.12 -17.22 25.14
CA HIS A 261 3.08 -16.53 26.01
C HIS A 261 4.31 -16.06 25.21
N ALA A 262 4.85 -16.89 24.32
CA ALA A 262 5.98 -16.53 23.47
C ALA A 262 5.66 -15.38 22.50
N ALA A 263 4.39 -15.25 22.08
CA ALA A 263 3.89 -14.14 21.26
C ALA A 263 3.60 -12.86 22.07
N GLY A 264 3.70 -12.93 23.41
CA GLY A 264 3.44 -11.83 24.31
C GLY A 264 1.95 -11.66 24.65
N VAL A 265 1.13 -12.70 24.49
CA VAL A 265 -0.27 -12.68 24.93
C VAL A 265 -0.31 -12.72 26.47
N ILE A 266 -1.05 -11.78 27.05
CA ILE A 266 -1.21 -11.61 28.51
C ILE A 266 -2.51 -12.25 28.97
N SER A 267 -3.60 -12.07 28.21
CA SER A 267 -4.91 -12.62 28.52
C SER A 267 -5.73 -12.84 27.26
N ASP A 268 -6.66 -13.78 27.35
CA ASP A 268 -7.61 -14.14 26.32
C ASP A 268 -8.96 -14.37 26.97
N ARG A 269 -9.98 -13.59 26.57
CA ARG A 269 -11.28 -13.60 27.24
C ARG A 269 -12.42 -13.63 26.23
N LEU A 270 -13.44 -14.44 26.48
CA LEU A 270 -14.72 -14.39 25.79
C LEU A 270 -15.68 -13.46 26.53
N GLY A 271 -16.40 -12.64 25.78
CA GLY A 271 -17.34 -11.71 26.36
C GLY A 271 -18.08 -10.91 25.28
N ARG A 272 -18.61 -9.79 25.69
CA ARG A 272 -19.26 -8.82 24.81
C ARG A 272 -18.63 -7.46 24.97
N LEU A 273 -18.59 -6.71 23.87
CA LEU A 273 -18.22 -5.32 23.92
C LEU A 273 -19.35 -4.55 24.60
N GLY A 274 -19.08 -3.99 25.79
CA GLY A 274 -20.04 -3.16 26.53
C GLY A 274 -20.12 -1.76 25.95
N GLY A 275 -21.31 -1.28 25.69
CA GLY A 275 -21.63 0.12 25.48
C GLY A 275 -22.62 0.58 26.53
N VAL A 276 -22.63 1.86 26.88
CA VAL A 276 -23.71 2.43 27.72
C VAL A 276 -24.98 2.40 26.88
N PRO A 277 -26.04 1.71 27.33
CA PRO A 277 -27.30 1.69 26.58
C PRO A 277 -27.89 3.11 26.53
N PRO A 278 -28.67 3.50 25.50
CA PRO A 278 -29.37 2.64 24.53
C PRO A 278 -29.08 2.95 23.05
N ARG A 279 -27.93 3.52 22.70
CA ARG A 279 -27.76 4.05 21.33
C ARG A 279 -27.06 3.12 20.37
N ASP A 280 -26.18 2.26 20.88
CA ASP A 280 -25.36 1.38 20.03
C ASP A 280 -25.44 -0.03 20.60
N ALA A 281 -26.41 -0.82 20.13
CA ALA A 281 -26.44 -2.23 20.47
C ALA A 281 -25.13 -2.88 19.98
N PRO A 282 -24.41 -3.65 20.82
CA PRO A 282 -23.28 -4.44 20.35
C PRO A 282 -23.74 -5.38 19.24
N PRO A 283 -22.87 -5.82 18.31
CA PRO A 283 -23.24 -6.75 17.26
C PRO A 283 -24.11 -7.85 17.83
N ALA A 284 -25.38 -7.87 17.43
CA ALA A 284 -26.47 -8.49 18.16
C ALA A 284 -26.17 -9.94 18.50
N GLY A 285 -26.08 -10.24 19.80
CA GLY A 285 -26.09 -11.60 20.32
C GLY A 285 -24.83 -12.44 20.12
N LYS A 286 -23.75 -11.94 19.54
CA LYS A 286 -22.56 -12.75 19.29
C LYS A 286 -21.50 -12.59 20.38
N TRP A 287 -20.86 -13.71 20.72
CA TRP A 287 -19.67 -13.72 21.56
C TRP A 287 -18.52 -13.12 20.78
N LEU A 288 -17.77 -12.24 21.43
CA LEU A 288 -16.53 -11.67 20.95
C LEU A 288 -15.39 -12.12 21.85
N ARG A 289 -14.19 -12.00 21.35
CA ARG A 289 -12.96 -12.38 22.02
C ARG A 289 -12.06 -11.17 22.17
N GLU A 290 -11.61 -10.90 23.39
CA GLU A 290 -10.62 -9.89 23.68
C GLU A 290 -9.28 -10.54 24.03
N ILE A 291 -8.26 -10.21 23.26
CA ILE A 291 -6.90 -10.69 23.47
C ILE A 291 -6.02 -9.50 23.85
N THR A 292 -5.39 -9.58 25.02
CA THR A 292 -4.45 -8.57 25.50
C THR A 292 -3.04 -9.01 25.20
N VAL A 293 -2.27 -8.15 24.49
CA VAL A 293 -0.91 -8.45 24.04
C VAL A 293 0.05 -7.43 24.61
N PHE A 294 1.21 -7.89 25.07
CA PHE A 294 2.28 -7.01 25.53
C PHE A 294 2.76 -6.05 24.43
N ASN A 295 2.92 -4.79 24.80
CA ASN A 295 3.40 -3.75 23.89
C ASN A 295 4.83 -3.36 24.33
N PRO A 296 5.88 -3.78 23.59
CA PRO A 296 7.27 -3.48 23.96
C PRO A 296 7.61 -1.99 23.89
N ASP A 297 6.93 -1.23 23.03
CA ASP A 297 7.13 0.22 22.91
C ASP A 297 6.49 1.01 24.05
N ARG A 298 5.47 0.45 24.70
CA ARG A 298 4.73 1.03 25.84
C ARG A 298 4.30 -0.08 26.80
N PRO A 299 5.19 -0.54 27.69
CA PRO A 299 4.92 -1.66 28.60
C PRO A 299 3.73 -1.44 29.52
N ASP A 300 3.44 -0.18 29.86
CA ASP A 300 2.31 0.28 30.67
C ASP A 300 0.97 0.32 29.92
N GLN A 301 0.98 0.16 28.59
CA GLN A 301 -0.20 0.22 27.72
C GLN A 301 -0.27 -0.99 26.79
N PRO A 302 -0.71 -2.13 27.28
CA PRO A 302 -0.85 -3.32 26.44
C PRO A 302 -1.84 -3.09 25.29
N LEU A 303 -1.67 -3.84 24.23
CA LEU A 303 -2.59 -3.82 23.09
C LEU A 303 -3.79 -4.69 23.40
N ARG A 304 -4.99 -4.14 23.32
CA ARG A 304 -6.26 -4.85 23.46
C ARG A 304 -6.83 -5.09 22.06
N LEU A 305 -6.96 -6.33 21.67
CA LEU A 305 -7.45 -6.77 20.35
C LEU A 305 -8.82 -7.41 20.52
N LEU A 306 -9.80 -6.96 19.76
CA LEU A 306 -11.14 -7.52 19.68
C LEU A 306 -11.30 -8.30 18.39
N THR A 307 -11.93 -9.48 18.45
CA THR A 307 -12.20 -10.29 17.25
C THR A 307 -13.49 -11.10 17.43
N ASN A 308 -14.13 -11.44 16.31
CA ASN A 308 -15.20 -12.43 16.25
C ASN A 308 -14.68 -13.84 15.87
N ILE A 309 -13.38 -14.01 15.68
CA ILE A 309 -12.72 -15.30 15.39
C ILE A 309 -12.51 -16.02 16.72
N LEU A 310 -13.24 -17.11 16.94
CA LEU A 310 -13.24 -17.81 18.22
C LEU A 310 -12.37 -19.08 18.24
N ASP A 311 -12.09 -19.66 17.10
CA ASP A 311 -11.47 -20.97 16.86
C ASP A 311 -9.97 -20.91 16.55
N VAL A 312 -9.41 -19.72 16.37
CA VAL A 312 -7.99 -19.52 16.06
C VAL A 312 -7.20 -19.21 17.35
N PRO A 313 -5.99 -19.77 17.57
CA PRO A 313 -5.16 -19.48 18.74
C PRO A 313 -4.86 -17.98 18.91
N ALA A 314 -4.71 -17.52 20.18
CA ALA A 314 -4.52 -16.10 20.50
C ALA A 314 -3.25 -15.50 19.85
N HIS A 315 -2.16 -16.27 19.82
CA HIS A 315 -0.91 -15.83 19.18
C HIS A 315 -1.07 -15.58 17.68
N ILE A 316 -1.94 -16.34 17.00
CA ILE A 316 -2.23 -16.11 15.56
C ILE A 316 -2.96 -14.78 15.38
N ILE A 317 -3.96 -14.48 16.21
CA ILE A 317 -4.66 -13.18 16.17
C ILE A 317 -3.67 -12.02 16.41
N ALA A 318 -2.75 -12.17 17.38
CA ALA A 318 -1.71 -11.19 17.64
C ALA A 318 -0.76 -11.01 16.42
N LEU A 319 -0.40 -12.10 15.72
CA LEU A 319 0.40 -12.06 14.49
C LEU A 319 -0.34 -11.36 13.35
N LEU A 320 -1.63 -11.63 13.16
CA LEU A 320 -2.46 -10.94 12.17
C LEU A 320 -2.45 -9.42 12.41
N TYR A 321 -2.60 -9.00 13.66
CA TYR A 321 -2.57 -7.57 13.99
C TYR A 321 -1.21 -6.91 13.71
N ARG A 322 -0.09 -7.62 13.87
CA ARG A 322 1.24 -7.11 13.53
C ARG A 322 1.38 -6.73 12.05
N TRP A 323 0.59 -7.35 11.17
CA TRP A 323 0.61 -6.99 9.75
C TRP A 323 0.11 -5.59 9.46
N ARG A 324 -0.65 -4.98 10.37
CA ARG A 324 -1.05 -3.58 10.28
C ARG A 324 0.14 -2.64 10.07
N TRP A 325 1.31 -2.98 10.64
CA TRP A 325 2.52 -2.19 10.45
C TRP A 325 2.99 -2.11 9.00
N LYS A 326 2.67 -3.09 8.16
CA LYS A 326 3.06 -3.09 6.74
C LYS A 326 2.39 -1.95 5.98
N ILE A 327 1.12 -1.65 6.27
CA ILE A 327 0.41 -0.56 5.62
C ILE A 327 0.94 0.82 6.05
N GLU A 328 1.38 0.98 7.30
CA GLU A 328 2.05 2.20 7.76
C GLU A 328 3.37 2.44 7.04
N LEU A 329 4.15 1.38 6.82
CA LEU A 329 5.39 1.46 6.03
C LEU A 329 5.10 1.86 4.58
N PHE A 330 4.03 1.32 3.99
CA PHE A 330 3.58 1.68 2.65
C PHE A 330 3.18 3.16 2.58
N PHE A 331 2.36 3.67 3.49
CA PHE A 331 2.00 5.08 3.51
C PHE A 331 3.21 6.01 3.71
N ARG A 332 4.15 5.61 4.57
CA ARG A 332 5.41 6.33 4.74
C ARG A 332 6.19 6.40 3.44
N TRP A 333 6.29 5.26 2.75
CA TRP A 333 6.95 5.18 1.46
C TRP A 333 6.25 6.08 0.42
N LEU A 334 4.94 5.99 0.32
CA LEU A 334 4.13 6.80 -0.61
C LEU A 334 4.33 8.30 -0.37
N LYS A 335 4.32 8.74 0.88
CA LYS A 335 4.51 10.16 1.25
C LYS A 335 5.93 10.67 1.00
N VAL A 336 6.93 9.86 1.28
CA VAL A 336 8.33 10.30 1.30
C VAL A 336 9.03 10.06 -0.03
N HIS A 337 8.77 8.90 -0.64
CA HIS A 337 9.55 8.42 -1.79
C HIS A 337 8.82 8.53 -3.12
N ALA A 338 7.48 8.37 -3.12
CA ALA A 338 6.67 8.54 -4.31
C ALA A 338 6.30 10.02 -4.57
N HIS A 339 6.85 10.95 -3.81
CA HIS A 339 6.64 12.40 -3.92
C HIS A 339 5.16 12.86 -3.90
N PHE A 340 4.25 12.06 -3.34
CA PHE A 340 2.83 12.41 -3.19
C PHE A 340 2.56 13.57 -2.24
N ARG A 341 3.61 14.26 -1.76
CA ARG A 341 3.46 15.53 -1.03
C ARG A 341 2.99 16.68 -1.93
N HIS A 342 3.18 16.55 -3.25
CA HIS A 342 2.77 17.54 -4.25
C HIS A 342 1.80 16.86 -5.22
N LEU A 343 0.51 16.96 -4.93
CA LEU A 343 -0.53 16.47 -5.83
C LEU A 343 -0.52 17.33 -7.10
N THR A 344 -0.53 16.68 -8.24
CA THR A 344 -0.54 17.35 -9.56
C THR A 344 -1.92 17.85 -9.95
N SER A 345 -2.95 17.53 -9.18
CA SER A 345 -4.35 17.91 -9.43
C SER A 345 -5.08 18.30 -8.17
N HIS A 346 -6.08 19.16 -8.30
CA HIS A 346 -7.03 19.53 -7.25
C HIS A 346 -8.41 18.86 -7.43
N SER A 347 -8.68 18.26 -8.60
CA SER A 347 -9.90 17.50 -8.82
C SER A 347 -9.85 16.13 -8.11
N LYS A 348 -11.01 15.63 -7.68
CA LYS A 348 -11.08 14.30 -7.05
C LYS A 348 -10.61 13.21 -8.01
N ASN A 349 -11.02 13.27 -9.27
CA ASN A 349 -10.61 12.32 -10.30
C ASN A 349 -9.10 12.33 -10.52
N GLY A 350 -8.49 13.51 -10.69
CA GLY A 350 -7.04 13.60 -10.92
C GLY A 350 -6.21 13.15 -9.72
N VAL A 351 -6.65 13.43 -8.50
CA VAL A 351 -6.01 12.91 -7.28
C VAL A 351 -6.11 11.40 -7.22
N THR A 352 -7.30 10.84 -7.48
CA THR A 352 -7.52 9.39 -7.50
C THR A 352 -6.70 8.71 -8.60
N THR A 353 -6.67 9.29 -9.81
CA THR A 353 -5.82 8.83 -10.91
C THR A 353 -4.35 8.77 -10.48
N GLY A 354 -3.85 9.82 -9.82
CA GLY A 354 -2.48 9.83 -9.32
C GLY A 354 -2.19 8.67 -8.35
N PHE A 355 -3.09 8.37 -7.42
CA PHE A 355 -2.94 7.23 -6.51
C PHE A 355 -3.02 5.89 -7.22
N TYR A 356 -3.93 5.72 -8.18
CA TYR A 356 -4.02 4.48 -8.97
C TYR A 356 -2.77 4.26 -9.81
N ILE A 357 -2.24 5.29 -10.46
CA ILE A 357 -0.96 5.22 -11.18
C ILE A 357 0.19 4.83 -10.24
N ALA A 358 0.23 5.37 -9.02
CA ALA A 358 1.25 4.95 -8.05
C ALA A 358 1.14 3.47 -7.69
N VAL A 359 -0.07 2.95 -7.51
CA VAL A 359 -0.27 1.52 -7.27
C VAL A 359 0.12 0.69 -8.48
N ILE A 360 -0.25 1.10 -9.69
CA ILE A 360 0.19 0.43 -10.93
C ILE A 360 1.72 0.39 -10.99
N GLY A 361 2.39 1.52 -10.74
CA GLY A 361 3.85 1.60 -10.68
C GLY A 361 4.47 0.63 -9.68
N ILE A 362 3.89 0.53 -8.48
CA ILE A 362 4.33 -0.41 -7.43
C ILE A 362 4.16 -1.87 -7.86
N LEU A 363 3.01 -2.21 -8.45
CA LEU A 363 2.75 -3.56 -8.93
C LEU A 363 3.70 -3.95 -10.06
N LEU A 364 4.01 -3.04 -10.98
CA LEU A 364 5.00 -3.24 -12.03
C LEU A 364 6.40 -3.49 -11.45
N ILE A 365 6.83 -2.69 -10.46
CA ILE A 365 8.10 -2.91 -9.76
C ILE A 365 8.10 -4.28 -9.10
N TYR A 366 7.01 -4.66 -8.43
CA TYR A 366 6.92 -5.95 -7.77
C TYR A 366 7.01 -7.10 -8.77
N LEU A 367 6.29 -7.03 -9.89
CA LEU A 367 6.36 -8.04 -10.95
C LEU A 367 7.79 -8.25 -11.47
N HIS A 368 8.57 -7.18 -11.59
CA HIS A 368 9.96 -7.29 -12.06
C HIS A 368 10.93 -7.78 -11.01
N THR A 369 10.80 -7.26 -9.79
CA THR A 369 11.72 -7.61 -8.70
C THR A 369 11.33 -8.90 -8.00
N GLN A 370 10.12 -9.40 -8.26
CA GLN A 370 9.49 -10.53 -7.56
C GLN A 370 9.41 -10.32 -6.03
N ARG A 371 9.42 -9.05 -5.59
CA ARG A 371 9.42 -8.68 -4.18
C ARG A 371 8.72 -7.33 -3.94
N PRO A 372 8.16 -7.12 -2.73
CA PRO A 372 7.57 -5.84 -2.35
C PRO A 372 8.57 -4.69 -2.47
N VAL A 373 8.10 -3.53 -2.90
CA VAL A 373 8.94 -2.37 -3.18
C VAL A 373 9.65 -1.87 -1.92
N SER A 374 10.96 -1.73 -2.02
CA SER A 374 11.79 -1.08 -1.02
C SER A 374 12.20 0.33 -1.47
N LYS A 375 12.60 1.19 -0.52
CA LYS A 375 13.19 2.51 -0.83
C LYS A 375 14.34 2.40 -1.83
N TYR A 376 15.17 1.38 -1.67
CA TYR A 376 16.32 1.14 -2.53
C TYR A 376 15.88 0.74 -3.95
N ALA A 377 14.89 -0.15 -4.07
CA ALA A 377 14.35 -0.56 -5.36
C ALA A 377 13.81 0.65 -6.14
N TYR A 378 13.04 1.51 -5.47
CA TYR A 378 12.54 2.72 -6.09
C TYR A 378 13.66 3.66 -6.61
N ALA A 379 14.70 3.89 -5.78
CA ALA A 379 15.83 4.73 -6.19
C ALA A 379 16.57 4.15 -7.41
N MET A 380 16.80 2.83 -7.41
CA MET A 380 17.47 2.16 -8.53
C MET A 380 16.65 2.18 -9.81
N LEU A 381 15.33 2.00 -9.71
CA LEU A 381 14.43 2.11 -10.86
C LEU A 381 14.29 3.55 -11.37
N GLY A 382 14.48 4.53 -10.48
CA GLY A 382 14.62 5.93 -10.86
C GLY A 382 15.78 6.18 -11.81
N LEU A 383 16.89 5.44 -11.69
CA LEU A 383 18.02 5.52 -12.64
C LEU A 383 17.64 4.99 -14.03
N VAL A 384 16.79 3.96 -14.09
CA VAL A 384 16.27 3.45 -15.37
C VAL A 384 15.36 4.49 -16.02
N ALA A 385 14.44 5.07 -15.25
CA ALA A 385 13.55 6.11 -15.74
C ALA A 385 14.31 7.38 -16.23
N ALA A 386 15.44 7.68 -15.58
CA ALA A 386 16.31 8.78 -15.98
C ALA A 386 17.26 8.42 -17.15
N GLY A 387 17.16 7.21 -17.74
CA GLY A 387 18.04 6.75 -18.81
C GLY A 387 19.51 6.54 -18.42
N GLN A 388 19.79 6.46 -17.11
CA GLN A 388 21.16 6.29 -16.57
C GLN A 388 21.57 4.82 -16.45
N ALA A 389 20.61 3.91 -16.44
CA ALA A 389 20.82 2.47 -16.37
C ALA A 389 19.70 1.74 -17.15
N THR A 390 19.92 0.46 -17.45
CA THR A 390 18.89 -0.42 -18.02
C THR A 390 18.25 -1.31 -16.94
N LEU A 391 17.09 -1.88 -17.23
CA LEU A 391 16.46 -2.86 -16.33
C LEU A 391 17.32 -4.11 -16.16
N GLU A 392 17.95 -4.56 -17.24
CA GLU A 392 18.88 -5.70 -17.25
C GLU A 392 20.06 -5.50 -16.30
N GLU A 393 20.51 -4.25 -16.13
CA GLU A 393 21.57 -3.90 -15.17
C GLU A 393 21.05 -3.80 -13.74
N ILE A 394 19.85 -3.26 -13.56
CA ILE A 394 19.31 -2.94 -12.22
C ILE A 394 18.66 -4.15 -11.54
N VAL A 395 17.92 -4.98 -12.26
CA VAL A 395 17.20 -6.12 -11.67
C VAL A 395 18.13 -7.10 -10.95
N PRO A 396 19.29 -7.53 -11.52
CA PRO A 396 20.22 -8.37 -10.80
C PRO A 396 20.83 -7.72 -9.54
N ILE A 397 21.03 -6.40 -9.57
CA ILE A 397 21.51 -5.64 -8.39
C ILE A 397 20.47 -5.67 -7.28
N LEU A 398 19.20 -5.44 -7.61
CA LEU A 398 18.11 -5.50 -6.66
C LEU A 398 17.99 -6.89 -6.02
N GLN A 399 17.99 -7.95 -6.84
CA GLN A 399 17.90 -9.32 -6.38
C GLN A 399 19.05 -9.69 -5.44
N ARG A 400 20.29 -9.32 -5.78
CA ARG A 400 21.47 -9.58 -4.93
C ARG A 400 21.36 -8.86 -3.59
N ARG A 401 21.01 -7.57 -3.58
CA ARG A 401 20.88 -6.77 -2.35
C ARG A 401 19.81 -7.29 -1.42
N GLU A 402 18.74 -7.78 -1.97
CA GLU A 402 17.68 -8.36 -1.16
C GLU A 402 18.04 -9.72 -0.58
N HIS A 403 18.75 -10.54 -1.34
CA HIS A 403 19.30 -11.79 -0.82
C HIS A 403 20.30 -11.53 0.33
N GLU A 404 21.20 -10.55 0.20
CA GLU A 404 22.10 -10.11 1.26
C GLU A 404 21.35 -9.70 2.54
N ARG A 405 20.24 -8.94 2.39
CA ARG A 405 19.38 -8.52 3.52
C ARG A 405 18.69 -9.71 4.20
N ASP A 406 18.22 -10.67 3.43
CA ASP A 406 17.58 -11.87 3.98
C ASP A 406 18.57 -12.70 4.79
N LEU A 407 19.78 -12.86 4.29
CA LEU A 407 20.87 -13.54 5.03
C LEU A 407 21.22 -12.79 6.34
N GLU A 408 21.26 -11.47 6.29
CA GLU A 408 21.53 -10.65 7.48
C GLU A 408 20.41 -10.77 8.51
N ARG A 409 19.14 -10.72 8.08
CA ARG A 409 17.97 -10.95 8.96
C ARG A 409 18.01 -12.32 9.62
N GLN A 410 18.34 -13.36 8.85
CA GLN A 410 18.48 -14.72 9.41
C GLN A 410 19.62 -14.80 10.43
N ARG A 411 20.77 -14.17 10.16
CA ARG A 411 21.89 -14.09 11.12
C ARG A 411 21.50 -13.38 12.41
N LEU A 412 20.78 -12.26 12.29
CA LEU A 412 20.28 -11.50 13.45
C LEU A 412 19.24 -12.28 14.25
N ALA A 413 18.31 -12.97 13.59
CA ALA A 413 17.33 -13.85 14.22
C ALA A 413 18.00 -14.98 14.99
N ARG A 414 18.99 -15.66 14.40
CA ARG A 414 19.79 -16.71 15.07
C ARG A 414 20.59 -16.17 16.27
N LYS A 415 21.13 -14.93 16.19
CA LYS A 415 21.82 -14.28 17.32
C LYS A 415 20.85 -13.96 18.46
N LYS A 416 19.63 -13.47 18.14
CA LYS A 416 18.59 -13.22 19.16
C LYS A 416 18.14 -14.52 19.83
N ALA A 417 17.85 -15.56 19.07
CA ALA A 417 17.48 -16.87 19.64
C ALA A 417 18.53 -17.44 20.58
N LYS A 418 19.83 -17.34 20.23
CA LYS A 418 20.93 -17.75 21.12
C LYS A 418 21.07 -16.89 22.39
N LYS A 419 20.55 -15.66 22.39
CA LYS A 419 20.62 -14.75 23.54
C LYS A 419 19.44 -14.94 24.50
N ILE A 420 18.32 -15.49 24.02
CA ILE A 420 17.12 -15.80 24.82
C ILE A 420 17.24 -17.19 25.45
N GLY A 421 17.99 -18.09 24.86
CA GLY A 421 18.24 -19.45 25.39
C GLY A 421 19.47 -19.55 26.33
N ARG A 422 19.99 -18.43 26.79
CA ARG A 422 20.95 -18.29 27.89
C ARG A 422 20.34 -17.47 29.02
#